data_f0d0f255983180e0932e5f2c63f1361c
#
_entry.id   f0d0f255983180e0932e5f2c63f1361c
#
_cell.length_a   1.000
_cell.length_b   1.000
_cell.length_c   1.000
_cell.angle_alpha   90.00
_cell.angle_beta   90.00
_cell.angle_gamma   90.00
#
_symmetry.space_group_name_H-M   'P 1'
#
loop_
_entity.id
_entity.type
_entity.pdbx_description
1 polymer ?
#
loop_
_entity_poly.entity_id
_entity_poly.type
_entity_poly.pdbx_seq_one_letter_code
_entity_poly.pdbx_strand_id
1 'polypeptide(L)'
;IHDVWIEDGIAYSSNWKHGVYMIDVGNGVAGGSPSNPVAMSNYSYESGAHHATFPFKSKSTDKFYTVLGDEIFPQGIDVYTTNETAGFIHFVDFTDINNPEEVARYELPGHGSHNYWIENDILYVAMYTGGVRIVDISGELMGDLFRQGREIGHINTANPNGYIPNAAMTWGAQLYKGYVF
;
A
#
# COMPACT_ATOMS: atom_id res chain seq x y z
N ILE A 1 -10.89 -11.89 2.83
CA ILE A 1 -9.53 -11.54 2.39
C ILE A 1 -9.64 -11.02 0.98
N HIS A 2 -9.06 -9.85 0.73
CA HIS A 2 -8.95 -9.28 -0.61
C HIS A 2 -7.55 -9.48 -1.16
N ASP A 3 -6.53 -9.01 -0.43
CA ASP A 3 -5.13 -9.18 -0.79
C ASP A 3 -4.33 -9.74 0.40
N VAL A 4 -3.19 -10.38 0.12
CA VAL A 4 -2.30 -10.92 1.14
C VAL A 4 -0.85 -10.91 0.67
N TRP A 5 0.02 -10.39 1.51
CA TRP A 5 1.47 -10.54 1.41
C TRP A 5 1.95 -11.53 2.46
N ILE A 6 2.87 -12.44 2.09
CA ILE A 6 3.46 -13.38 3.05
C ILE A 6 4.97 -13.24 3.04
N GLU A 7 5.54 -12.97 4.20
CA GLU A 7 6.98 -12.84 4.41
C GLU A 7 7.36 -13.49 5.73
N ASP A 8 8.41 -14.28 5.74
CA ASP A 8 8.95 -14.97 6.92
C ASP A 8 7.90 -15.73 7.75
N GLY A 9 6.90 -16.31 7.08
CA GLY A 9 5.82 -17.07 7.74
C GLY A 9 4.78 -16.21 8.46
N ILE A 10 4.78 -14.91 8.21
CA ILE A 10 3.71 -13.99 8.63
C ILE A 10 2.91 -13.57 7.39
N ALA A 11 1.59 -13.71 7.46
CA ALA A 11 0.67 -13.18 6.46
C ALA A 11 0.13 -11.81 6.89
N TYR A 12 0.21 -10.85 5.98
CA TYR A 12 -0.35 -9.50 6.11
C TYR A 12 -1.55 -9.44 5.18
N SER A 13 -2.76 -9.49 5.73
CA SER A 13 -3.96 -9.63 4.92
C SER A 13 -4.87 -8.41 4.99
N SER A 14 -5.32 -7.95 3.83
CA SER A 14 -6.28 -6.86 3.67
C SER A 14 -7.68 -7.41 3.49
N ASN A 15 -8.65 -6.87 4.23
CA ASN A 15 -9.99 -7.45 4.32
C ASN A 15 -11.11 -6.39 4.21
N TRP A 16 -10.91 -5.38 3.34
CA TRP A 16 -11.87 -4.29 3.16
C TRP A 16 -12.28 -3.67 4.51
N LYS A 17 -13.55 -3.51 4.77
CA LYS A 17 -14.08 -2.93 6.02
C LYS A 17 -13.74 -3.70 7.31
N HIS A 18 -13.12 -4.86 7.19
CA HIS A 18 -12.70 -5.64 8.35
C HIS A 18 -11.25 -5.38 8.77
N GLY A 19 -10.57 -4.44 8.12
CA GLY A 19 -9.22 -4.06 8.49
C GLY A 19 -8.13 -4.97 7.92
N VAL A 20 -6.95 -4.79 8.43
CA VAL A 20 -5.74 -5.53 8.11
C VAL A 20 -5.34 -6.41 9.28
N TYR A 21 -4.88 -7.62 9.01
CA TYR A 21 -4.43 -8.57 10.03
C TYR A 21 -3.00 -9.02 9.76
N MET A 22 -2.23 -9.13 10.84
CA MET A 22 -0.98 -9.87 10.88
C MET A 22 -1.27 -11.25 11.46
N ILE A 23 -0.91 -12.30 10.72
CA ILE A 23 -1.28 -13.68 11.04
C ILE A 23 -0.03 -14.55 10.96
N ASP A 24 0.32 -15.22 12.04
CA ASP A 24 1.35 -16.29 12.04
C ASP A 24 0.80 -17.49 11.27
N VAL A 25 1.42 -17.77 10.12
CA VAL A 25 1.08 -18.89 9.23
C VAL A 25 2.23 -19.90 9.12
N GLY A 26 3.27 -19.76 9.94
CA GLY A 26 4.42 -20.67 9.93
C GLY A 26 5.72 -20.07 10.48
N ASN A 27 5.72 -18.79 10.91
CA ASN A 27 6.83 -18.21 11.65
C ASN A 27 7.02 -18.87 13.01
N GLY A 28 5.91 -19.20 13.67
CA GLY A 28 5.87 -19.85 14.98
C GLY A 28 5.94 -18.90 16.16
N VAL A 29 6.06 -17.59 15.96
CA VAL A 29 6.15 -16.60 17.05
C VAL A 29 4.88 -16.55 17.90
N ALA A 30 3.72 -16.83 17.32
CA ALA A 30 2.45 -16.99 18.02
C ALA A 30 1.96 -18.46 18.06
N GLY A 31 2.80 -19.40 17.64
CA GLY A 31 2.47 -20.81 17.55
C GLY A 31 1.63 -21.17 16.33
N GLY A 32 1.59 -20.30 15.32
CA GLY A 32 0.85 -20.52 14.09
C GLY A 32 1.53 -21.50 13.14
N SER A 33 0.73 -22.04 12.22
CA SER A 33 1.17 -22.92 11.13
C SER A 33 0.26 -22.76 9.92
N PRO A 34 0.64 -23.23 8.72
CA PRO A 34 -0.24 -23.15 7.54
C PRO A 34 -1.60 -23.83 7.72
N SER A 35 -1.66 -24.88 8.54
CA SER A 35 -2.91 -25.60 8.84
C SER A 35 -3.66 -25.07 10.06
N ASN A 36 -3.01 -24.23 10.86
CA ASN A 36 -3.59 -23.60 12.04
C ASN A 36 -3.05 -22.17 12.21
N PRO A 37 -3.46 -21.22 11.36
CA PRO A 37 -3.00 -19.83 11.44
C PRO A 37 -3.46 -19.16 12.72
N VAL A 38 -2.61 -18.29 13.29
CA VAL A 38 -2.90 -17.56 14.53
C VAL A 38 -2.80 -16.05 14.28
N ALA A 39 -3.90 -15.33 14.52
CA ALA A 39 -3.91 -13.87 14.43
C ALA A 39 -3.07 -13.27 15.55
N MET A 40 -2.19 -12.34 15.20
CA MET A 40 -1.25 -11.67 16.11
C MET A 40 -1.69 -10.25 16.43
N SER A 41 -2.12 -9.51 15.42
CA SER A 41 -2.55 -8.13 15.55
C SER A 41 -3.50 -7.77 14.41
N ASN A 42 -4.23 -6.68 14.59
CA ASN A 42 -5.04 -6.09 13.53
C ASN A 42 -5.04 -4.57 13.65
N TYR A 43 -5.32 -3.92 12.51
CA TYR A 43 -5.49 -2.47 12.43
C TYR A 43 -6.61 -2.13 11.45
N SER A 44 -7.35 -1.06 11.74
CA SER A 44 -8.33 -0.53 10.81
C SER A 44 -8.43 0.99 10.93
N TYR A 45 -8.70 1.65 9.83
CA TYR A 45 -8.92 3.09 9.74
C TYR A 45 -10.31 3.40 9.15
N GLU A 46 -10.71 4.66 9.25
CA GLU A 46 -12.10 5.09 9.05
C GLU A 46 -12.64 4.82 7.64
N SER A 47 -11.82 4.91 6.58
CA SER A 47 -12.28 4.70 5.19
C SER A 47 -12.88 3.30 4.98
N GLY A 48 -12.36 2.31 5.70
CA GLY A 48 -12.78 0.92 5.57
C GLY A 48 -12.50 0.30 4.20
N ALA A 49 -11.58 0.89 3.44
CA ALA A 49 -11.23 0.46 2.07
C ALA A 49 -9.87 -0.24 2.01
N HIS A 50 -9.55 -1.06 3.02
CA HIS A 50 -8.29 -1.78 3.16
C HIS A 50 -8.09 -2.77 2.00
N HIS A 51 -7.33 -2.35 0.98
CA HIS A 51 -7.14 -3.08 -0.26
C HIS A 51 -5.85 -3.89 -0.26
N ALA A 52 -4.71 -3.25 -0.01
CA ALA A 52 -3.39 -3.87 -0.06
C ALA A 52 -2.61 -3.63 1.24
N THR A 53 -1.68 -4.53 1.55
CA THR A 53 -0.86 -4.48 2.77
C THR A 53 0.54 -4.98 2.45
N PHE A 54 1.56 -4.22 2.87
CA PHE A 54 2.96 -4.54 2.65
C PHE A 54 3.77 -4.32 3.93
N PRO A 55 4.50 -5.33 4.46
CA PRO A 55 5.41 -5.12 5.57
C PRO A 55 6.65 -4.34 5.12
N PHE A 56 7.10 -3.42 5.93
CA PHE A 56 8.24 -2.60 5.63
C PHE A 56 9.08 -2.33 6.87
N LYS A 57 10.31 -2.83 6.87
CA LYS A 57 11.30 -2.45 7.88
C LYS A 57 12.19 -1.35 7.32
N SER A 58 12.09 -0.14 7.89
CA SER A 58 12.90 1.01 7.48
C SER A 58 14.38 0.76 7.75
N LYS A 59 15.21 0.97 6.73
CA LYS A 59 16.66 0.91 6.85
C LYS A 59 17.24 2.12 7.56
N SER A 60 16.55 3.24 7.48
CA SER A 60 17.01 4.52 8.04
C SER A 60 16.67 4.70 9.52
N THR A 61 15.58 4.08 10.00
CA THR A 61 15.11 4.24 11.39
C THR A 61 15.05 2.95 12.19
N ASP A 62 15.20 1.78 11.54
CA ASP A 62 15.01 0.44 12.10
C ASP A 62 13.58 0.16 12.63
N LYS A 63 12.64 1.07 12.42
CA LYS A 63 11.23 0.87 12.76
C LYS A 63 10.56 -0.11 11.80
N PHE A 64 9.57 -0.83 12.30
CA PHE A 64 8.74 -1.73 11.51
C PHE A 64 7.37 -1.09 11.23
N TYR A 65 7.06 -0.94 9.96
CA TYR A 65 5.79 -0.42 9.49
C TYR A 65 5.01 -1.51 8.74
N THR A 66 3.69 -1.39 8.81
CA THR A 66 2.81 -1.99 7.81
C THR A 66 2.26 -0.87 6.95
N VAL A 67 2.55 -0.95 5.66
CA VAL A 67 2.06 0.04 4.69
C VAL A 67 0.75 -0.48 4.13
N LEU A 68 -0.30 0.34 4.20
CA LEU A 68 -1.66 -0.02 3.84
C LEU A 68 -2.14 0.87 2.70
N GLY A 69 -2.89 0.31 1.75
CA GLY A 69 -3.46 1.07 0.64
C GLY A 69 -4.98 0.99 0.62
N ASP A 70 -5.61 2.14 0.41
CA ASP A 70 -7.02 2.23 0.09
C ASP A 70 -7.30 1.97 -1.38
N GLU A 71 -8.46 1.39 -1.69
CA GLU A 71 -9.04 1.41 -3.04
C GLU A 71 -10.47 1.92 -2.96
N ILE A 72 -10.71 3.12 -3.50
CA ILE A 72 -12.00 3.77 -3.42
C ILE A 72 -12.42 4.30 -4.80
N PHE A 73 -13.63 3.94 -5.21
CA PHE A 73 -14.30 4.47 -6.40
C PHE A 73 -15.59 5.18 -5.95
N PRO A 74 -15.56 6.51 -5.74
CA PRO A 74 -16.68 7.25 -5.19
C PRO A 74 -17.98 7.14 -6.02
N GLN A 75 -17.84 6.95 -7.34
CA GLN A 75 -18.96 6.81 -8.27
C GLN A 75 -19.17 5.36 -8.76
N GLY A 76 -18.42 4.39 -8.18
CA GLY A 76 -18.37 3.01 -8.68
C GLY A 76 -17.39 2.84 -9.85
N ILE A 77 -17.27 1.62 -10.36
CA ILE A 77 -16.35 1.24 -11.44
C ILE A 77 -17.11 1.14 -12.76
N ASP A 78 -16.60 1.84 -13.78
CA ASP A 78 -16.99 1.64 -15.18
C ASP A 78 -15.74 1.25 -15.98
N VAL A 79 -15.72 0.05 -16.52
CA VAL A 79 -14.56 -0.49 -17.25
C VAL A 79 -14.36 0.13 -18.64
N TYR A 80 -15.27 0.95 -19.11
CA TYR A 80 -15.22 1.57 -20.45
C TYR A 80 -14.77 3.03 -20.46
N THR A 81 -14.56 3.62 -19.29
CA THR A 81 -14.14 5.02 -19.15
C THR A 81 -13.15 5.20 -18.01
N THR A 82 -12.58 6.39 -17.88
CA THR A 82 -11.79 6.75 -16.70
C THR A 82 -12.71 6.90 -15.51
N ASN A 83 -12.32 6.25 -14.41
CA ASN A 83 -13.07 6.37 -13.16
C ASN A 83 -12.49 7.50 -12.29
N GLU A 84 -13.35 8.14 -11.52
CA GLU A 84 -12.91 8.88 -10.36
C GLU A 84 -12.39 7.90 -9.32
N THR A 85 -11.16 8.11 -8.86
CA THR A 85 -10.51 7.27 -7.86
C THR A 85 -10.12 8.10 -6.66
N ALA A 86 -10.18 7.51 -5.48
CA ALA A 86 -9.79 8.11 -4.23
C ALA A 86 -9.06 7.07 -3.36
N GLY A 87 -8.63 7.48 -2.16
CA GLY A 87 -7.82 6.67 -1.28
C GLY A 87 -6.34 7.01 -1.39
N PHE A 88 -5.59 6.60 -0.39
CA PHE A 88 -4.18 6.92 -0.27
C PHE A 88 -3.41 5.80 0.44
N ILE A 89 -2.11 5.96 0.58
CA ILE A 89 -1.24 5.04 1.30
C ILE A 89 -1.10 5.51 2.74
N HIS A 90 -1.32 4.59 3.67
CA HIS A 90 -1.14 4.78 5.12
C HIS A 90 0.14 4.08 5.58
N PHE A 91 0.88 4.72 6.46
CA PHE A 91 2.04 4.14 7.14
C PHE A 91 1.70 3.95 8.61
N VAL A 92 1.53 2.70 9.00
CA VAL A 92 1.21 2.33 10.38
C VAL A 92 2.45 1.75 11.04
N ASP A 93 2.90 2.37 12.13
CA ASP A 93 4.03 1.89 12.94
C ASP A 93 3.57 0.67 13.75
N PHE A 94 4.13 -0.49 13.46
CA PHE A 94 3.92 -1.76 14.16
C PHE A 94 5.14 -2.19 14.97
N THR A 95 6.04 -1.27 15.29
CA THR A 95 7.19 -1.57 16.15
C THR A 95 6.74 -2.15 17.50
N ASP A 96 5.63 -1.65 18.04
CA ASP A 96 4.85 -2.36 19.07
C ASP A 96 3.59 -2.98 18.42
N ILE A 97 3.63 -4.28 18.21
CA ILE A 97 2.53 -5.03 17.57
C ILE A 97 1.19 -4.95 18.32
N ASN A 98 1.21 -4.63 19.62
CA ASN A 98 0.01 -4.51 20.44
C ASN A 98 -0.62 -3.10 20.40
N ASN A 99 0.13 -2.10 19.94
CA ASN A 99 -0.29 -0.70 19.87
C ASN A 99 0.09 -0.08 18.52
N PRO A 100 -0.47 -0.58 17.40
CA PRO A 100 -0.18 -0.01 16.09
C PRO A 100 -0.75 1.41 15.97
N GLU A 101 0.02 2.31 15.37
CA GLU A 101 -0.35 3.72 15.21
C GLU A 101 -0.07 4.20 13.78
N GLU A 102 -1.06 4.84 13.14
CA GLU A 102 -0.84 5.54 11.88
C GLU A 102 -0.03 6.81 12.12
N VAL A 103 1.15 6.89 11.51
CA VAL A 103 2.09 7.99 11.70
C VAL A 103 2.19 8.90 10.48
N ALA A 104 1.97 8.34 9.28
CA ALA A 104 2.10 9.08 8.05
C ALA A 104 1.14 8.56 6.97
N ARG A 105 0.98 9.37 5.93
CA ARG A 105 0.27 9.00 4.71
C ARG A 105 0.92 9.60 3.47
N TYR A 106 0.62 9.00 2.31
CA TYR A 106 0.89 9.62 1.02
C TYR A 106 -0.44 9.75 0.27
N GLU A 107 -0.92 10.98 0.15
CA GLU A 107 -2.20 11.33 -0.48
C GLU A 107 -1.95 12.20 -1.71
N LEU A 108 -2.18 11.64 -2.91
CA LEU A 108 -2.08 12.38 -4.17
C LEU A 108 -3.44 13.01 -4.50
N PRO A 109 -3.57 14.35 -4.50
CA PRO A 109 -4.86 14.99 -4.72
C PRO A 109 -5.50 14.62 -6.06
N GLY A 110 -6.76 14.18 -6.03
CA GLY A 110 -7.54 13.82 -7.21
C GLY A 110 -7.23 12.45 -7.81
N HIS A 111 -6.42 11.65 -7.13
CA HIS A 111 -6.07 10.29 -7.58
C HIS A 111 -6.17 9.30 -6.43
N GLY A 112 -6.52 8.06 -6.74
CA GLY A 112 -6.59 6.97 -5.77
C GLY A 112 -5.42 6.00 -5.89
N SER A 113 -5.05 5.39 -4.79
CA SER A 113 -4.01 4.36 -4.74
C SER A 113 -4.53 2.97 -5.13
N HIS A 114 -3.61 2.11 -5.57
CA HIS A 114 -3.81 0.69 -5.76
C HIS A 114 -2.59 -0.08 -5.22
N ASN A 115 -1.99 -0.99 -5.98
CA ASN A 115 -0.86 -1.79 -5.51
C ASN A 115 0.46 -1.02 -5.56
N TYR A 116 1.41 -1.45 -4.73
CA TYR A 116 2.70 -0.79 -4.56
C TYR A 116 3.79 -1.81 -4.25
N TRP A 117 5.04 -1.34 -4.33
CA TRP A 117 6.24 -2.05 -3.96
C TRP A 117 7.12 -1.16 -3.09
N ILE A 118 7.86 -1.75 -2.17
CA ILE A 118 8.81 -1.01 -1.34
C ILE A 118 10.17 -1.69 -1.41
N GLU A 119 11.18 -0.89 -1.69
CA GLU A 119 12.58 -1.34 -1.65
C GLU A 119 13.50 -0.18 -1.28
N ASN A 120 14.43 -0.41 -0.34
CA ASN A 120 15.45 0.56 0.07
C ASN A 120 14.90 1.93 0.51
N ASP A 121 13.86 1.94 1.35
CA ASP A 121 13.15 3.14 1.81
C ASP A 121 12.57 3.99 0.65
N ILE A 122 12.25 3.35 -0.47
CA ILE A 122 11.54 3.96 -1.60
C ILE A 122 10.22 3.21 -1.83
N LEU A 123 9.13 3.95 -1.88
CA LEU A 123 7.81 3.46 -2.26
C LEU A 123 7.58 3.70 -3.75
N TYR A 124 7.19 2.66 -4.46
CA TYR A 124 6.70 2.69 -5.84
C TYR A 124 5.22 2.36 -5.80
N VAL A 125 4.36 3.31 -6.12
CA VAL A 125 2.91 3.13 -5.98
C VAL A 125 2.15 3.45 -7.26
N ALA A 126 1.20 2.59 -7.60
CA ALA A 126 0.23 2.84 -8.64
C ALA A 126 -0.90 3.72 -8.10
N MET A 127 -1.15 4.83 -8.77
CA MET A 127 -2.14 5.84 -8.38
C MET A 127 -3.23 6.00 -9.46
N TYR A 128 -3.73 4.91 -10.01
CA TYR A 128 -4.74 4.88 -11.06
C TYR A 128 -4.49 5.93 -12.16
N THR A 129 -5.33 6.97 -12.23
CA THR A 129 -5.19 8.06 -13.19
C THR A 129 -3.96 8.94 -12.95
N GLY A 130 -3.35 8.83 -11.79
CA GLY A 130 -2.09 9.49 -11.43
C GLY A 130 -0.83 8.80 -12.00
N GLY A 131 -0.97 7.59 -12.58
CA GLY A 131 0.19 6.81 -13.04
C GLY A 131 0.98 6.19 -11.89
N VAL A 132 2.26 5.96 -12.09
CA VAL A 132 3.18 5.49 -11.04
C VAL A 132 3.82 6.67 -10.34
N ARG A 133 3.90 6.62 -9.01
CA ARG A 133 4.61 7.59 -8.17
C ARG A 133 5.76 6.91 -7.45
N ILE A 134 6.86 7.62 -7.27
CA ILE A 134 8.06 7.17 -6.57
C ILE A 134 8.29 8.13 -5.41
N VAL A 135 8.25 7.60 -4.19
CA VAL A 135 8.24 8.42 -2.96
C VAL A 135 9.39 8.00 -2.05
N ASP A 136 10.15 8.96 -1.57
CA ASP A 136 11.16 8.76 -0.53
C ASP A 136 10.46 8.60 0.83
N ILE A 137 10.58 7.40 1.39
CA ILE A 137 10.05 7.03 2.70
C ILE A 137 11.15 6.77 3.74
N SER A 138 12.34 7.33 3.48
CA SER A 138 13.46 7.28 4.44
C SER A 138 13.25 8.26 5.61
N GLY A 139 13.99 8.03 6.69
CA GLY A 139 13.93 8.85 7.90
C GLY A 139 12.61 8.69 8.66
N GLU A 140 12.33 9.61 9.55
CA GLU A 140 11.09 9.59 10.34
C GLU A 140 9.87 9.86 9.44
N LEU A 141 8.89 8.96 9.53
CA LEU A 141 7.63 9.10 8.81
C LEU A 141 6.62 9.83 9.70
N MET A 142 6.03 10.92 9.17
CA MET A 142 5.01 11.70 9.86
C MET A 142 4.14 12.49 8.88
N GLY A 143 2.86 12.63 9.17
CA GLY A 143 1.93 13.47 8.41
C GLY A 143 1.81 13.08 6.94
N ASP A 144 1.61 14.06 6.06
CA ASP A 144 1.38 13.82 4.63
C ASP A 144 2.67 13.99 3.82
N LEU A 145 3.19 12.89 3.27
CA LEU A 145 4.46 12.83 2.54
C LEU A 145 4.41 13.57 1.19
N PHE A 146 3.22 13.60 0.53
CA PHE A 146 3.06 14.38 -0.69
C PHE A 146 3.24 15.87 -0.42
N ARG A 147 2.58 16.38 0.62
CA ARG A 147 2.70 17.80 1.04
C ARG A 147 4.09 18.17 1.52
N GLN A 148 4.87 17.21 1.99
CA GLN A 148 6.27 17.39 2.36
C GLN A 148 7.21 17.40 1.15
N GLY A 149 6.71 17.16 -0.07
CA GLY A 149 7.53 17.09 -1.27
C GLY A 149 8.42 15.86 -1.35
N ARG A 150 8.02 14.75 -0.73
CA ARG A 150 8.79 13.50 -0.75
C ARG A 150 8.61 12.68 -2.03
N GLU A 151 7.76 13.10 -2.96
CA GLU A 151 7.71 12.51 -4.30
C GLU A 151 9.00 12.87 -5.06
N ILE A 152 9.77 11.85 -5.47
CA ILE A 152 11.05 11.99 -6.15
C ILE A 152 10.98 11.66 -7.64
N GLY A 153 9.84 11.14 -8.11
CA GLY A 153 9.60 10.87 -9.52
C GLY A 153 8.21 10.33 -9.78
N HIS A 154 7.80 10.43 -11.05
CA HIS A 154 6.56 9.81 -11.49
C HIS A 154 6.61 9.43 -12.98
N ILE A 155 5.75 8.48 -13.36
CA ILE A 155 5.59 8.02 -14.73
C ILE A 155 4.10 8.07 -15.06
N ASN A 156 3.75 8.83 -16.10
CA ASN A 156 2.40 8.78 -16.64
C ASN A 156 2.29 7.59 -17.62
N THR A 157 1.39 6.66 -17.32
CA THR A 157 1.17 5.45 -18.13
C THR A 157 0.11 5.62 -19.22
N ALA A 158 -0.41 6.83 -19.42
CA ALA A 158 -1.38 7.13 -20.47
C ALA A 158 -0.79 6.86 -21.87
N ASN A 159 -1.56 6.22 -22.72
CA ASN A 159 -1.16 5.87 -24.07
C ASN A 159 -2.33 6.17 -25.06
N PRO A 160 -2.07 6.83 -26.21
CA PRO A 160 -3.12 7.09 -27.20
C PRO A 160 -3.72 5.81 -27.80
N ASN A 161 -3.00 4.68 -27.76
CA ASN A 161 -3.47 3.37 -28.21
C ASN A 161 -3.87 2.45 -27.03
N GLY A 162 -4.00 2.98 -25.82
CA GLY A 162 -4.45 2.23 -24.65
C GLY A 162 -5.92 1.83 -24.73
N TYR A 163 -6.35 0.93 -23.86
CA TYR A 163 -7.75 0.49 -23.78
C TYR A 163 -8.70 1.68 -23.57
N ILE A 164 -8.32 2.62 -22.71
CA ILE A 164 -8.92 3.94 -22.62
C ILE A 164 -7.88 4.93 -23.19
N PRO A 165 -8.08 5.47 -24.40
CA PRO A 165 -7.08 6.33 -25.03
C PRO A 165 -6.75 7.57 -24.20
N ASN A 166 -5.45 7.86 -24.09
CA ASN A 166 -4.89 9.01 -23.36
C ASN A 166 -5.24 9.04 -21.86
N ALA A 167 -5.61 7.91 -21.27
CA ALA A 167 -5.87 7.80 -19.84
C ALA A 167 -4.94 6.78 -19.19
N ALA A 168 -4.42 7.12 -18.02
CA ALA A 168 -3.79 6.18 -17.14
C ALA A 168 -4.86 5.47 -16.28
N MET A 169 -4.70 4.17 -16.07
CA MET A 169 -5.42 3.36 -15.07
C MET A 169 -4.44 2.36 -14.50
N THR A 170 -3.45 2.86 -13.78
CA THR A 170 -2.31 2.11 -13.30
C THR A 170 -2.67 1.34 -12.02
N TRP A 171 -2.55 0.03 -12.05
CA TRP A 171 -2.93 -0.86 -10.94
C TRP A 171 -1.73 -1.41 -10.17
N GLY A 172 -0.56 -1.47 -10.77
CA GLY A 172 0.63 -2.00 -10.16
C GLY A 172 1.87 -1.19 -10.47
N ALA A 173 2.82 -1.21 -9.54
CA ALA A 173 4.15 -0.62 -9.68
C ALA A 173 5.13 -1.55 -8.99
N GLN A 174 5.67 -2.52 -9.73
CA GLN A 174 6.56 -3.53 -9.18
C GLN A 174 8.00 -3.29 -9.63
N LEU A 175 8.92 -3.21 -8.67
CA LEU A 175 10.35 -3.09 -8.98
C LEU A 175 10.95 -4.49 -9.19
N TYR A 176 11.64 -4.67 -10.33
CA TYR A 176 12.39 -5.88 -10.61
C TYR A 176 13.62 -5.57 -11.43
N LYS A 177 14.79 -6.01 -10.95
CA LYS A 177 16.11 -5.81 -11.62
C LYS A 177 16.39 -4.36 -12.04
N GLY A 178 15.96 -3.38 -11.21
CA GLY A 178 16.17 -1.95 -11.46
C GLY A 178 15.19 -1.32 -12.44
N TYR A 179 14.15 -2.02 -12.85
CA TYR A 179 13.05 -1.52 -13.68
C TYR A 179 11.73 -1.55 -12.91
N VAL A 180 10.87 -0.58 -13.15
CA VAL A 180 9.49 -0.55 -12.66
C VAL A 180 8.57 -1.07 -13.76
N PHE A 181 7.72 -2.05 -13.41
CA PHE A 181 6.74 -2.69 -14.28
C PHE A 181 5.32 -2.39 -13.80
#